data_1c5554a19734e1b8bde8b29c60191b5b
#
_entry.id   1c5554a19734e1b8bde8b29c60191b5b
#
_cell.length_a   1.000
_cell.length_b   1.000
_cell.length_c   1.000
_cell.angle_alpha   90.00
_cell.angle_beta   90.00
_cell.angle_gamma   90.00
#
_symmetry.space_group_name_H-M   'P 1'
#
loop_
_entity.id
_entity.type
_entity.pdbx_description
1 polymer ?
#
loop_
_entity_poly.entity_id
_entity_poly.type
_entity_poly.pdbx_seq_one_letter_code
_entity_poly.pdbx_strand_id
1 'polypeptide(L)' 'MSKSKVQCPRCFSENLYKYGFDKYGNQKYQCKECKRQFAPETLE' A
#
# COMPACT_ATOMS: atom_id res chain seq x y z
N MET A 1 -17.32 9.47 3.30
CA MET A 1 -16.81 9.40 3.01
C MET A 1 -15.86 8.79 2.71
N SER A 2 -15.48 8.42 2.35
CA SER A 2 -14.68 7.68 1.96
C SER A 2 -13.42 8.04 1.97
N LYS A 3 -12.69 7.83 2.33
CA LYS A 3 -11.63 8.17 2.29
C LYS A 3 -10.76 7.37 1.83
N SER A 4 -10.14 7.12 1.27
CA SER A 4 -9.35 6.19 0.60
C SER A 4 -7.91 6.50 0.67
N LYS A 5 -7.50 6.99 1.72
CA LYS A 5 -6.11 7.26 1.92
C LYS A 5 -5.38 5.97 2.30
N VAL A 6 -4.29 5.69 1.60
CA VAL A 6 -3.52 4.48 1.84
C VAL A 6 -2.34 4.81 2.74
N GLN A 7 -2.12 3.98 3.73
CA GLN A 7 -1.02 4.14 4.65
C GLN A 7 -0.35 2.80 4.88
N CYS A 8 0.92 2.87 5.24
CA CYS A 8 1.64 1.66 5.59
C CYS A 8 1.03 1.04 6.85
N PRO A 9 0.78 -0.27 6.83
CA PRO A 9 0.19 -0.92 8.00
C PRO A 9 1.18 -1.13 9.14
N ARG A 10 2.41 -0.74 8.93
CA ARG A 10 3.43 -0.89 9.96
C ARG A 10 3.77 0.42 10.62
N CYS A 11 4.23 1.38 9.83
CA CYS A 11 4.65 2.66 10.37
C CYS A 11 3.63 3.75 10.13
N PHE A 12 2.54 3.43 9.42
CA PHE A 12 1.46 4.36 9.15
C PHE A 12 1.90 5.59 8.36
N SER A 13 2.99 5.45 7.64
CA SER A 13 3.48 6.55 6.83
C SER A 13 2.63 6.66 5.57
N GLU A 14 2.40 7.87 5.13
CA GLU A 14 1.69 8.10 3.88
C GLU A 14 2.65 8.19 2.71
N ASN A 15 3.92 8.10 2.96
CA ASN A 15 4.92 8.18 1.91
C ASN A 15 5.06 6.82 1.26
N LEU A 16 4.22 6.60 0.27
CA LEU A 16 4.19 5.34 -0.45
C LEU A 16 4.36 5.60 -1.92
N TYR A 17 4.75 4.58 -2.64
CA TYR A 17 4.80 4.69 -4.09
C TYR A 17 4.31 3.38 -4.69
N LYS A 18 3.85 3.47 -5.92
CA LYS A 18 3.28 2.32 -6.59
C LYS A 18 4.38 1.36 -6.96
N TYR A 19 4.18 0.12 -6.59
CA TYR A 19 5.18 -0.92 -6.80
C TYR A 19 4.85 -1.81 -7.99
N GLY A 20 3.65 -1.68 -8.51
CA GLY A 20 3.23 -2.53 -9.61
C GLY A 20 1.96 -3.28 -9.23
N PHE A 21 1.67 -4.32 -9.97
CA PHE A 21 0.48 -5.11 -9.74
C PHE A 21 0.88 -6.54 -9.40
N ASP A 22 0.06 -7.18 -8.58
CA ASP A 22 0.31 -8.57 -8.30
C ASP A 22 -0.33 -9.42 -9.39
N LYS A 23 -0.27 -10.74 -9.23
CA LYS A 23 -0.81 -11.63 -10.26
C LYS A 23 -2.33 -11.58 -10.36
N TYR A 24 -2.96 -10.98 -9.37
CA TYR A 24 -4.41 -10.82 -9.39
C TYR A 24 -4.84 -9.47 -9.93
N GLY A 25 -3.90 -8.63 -10.28
CA GLY A 25 -4.22 -7.32 -10.82
C GLY A 25 -4.45 -6.26 -9.76
N ASN A 26 -4.06 -6.52 -8.53
CA ASN A 26 -4.21 -5.56 -7.45
C ASN A 26 -2.98 -4.66 -7.39
N GLN A 27 -3.21 -3.37 -7.26
CA GLN A 27 -2.12 -2.42 -7.16
C GLN A 27 -1.37 -2.62 -5.85
N LYS A 28 -0.06 -2.78 -5.97
CA LYS A 28 0.79 -2.93 -4.79
C LYS A 28 1.51 -1.62 -4.51
N TYR A 29 1.79 -1.41 -3.26
CA TYR A 29 2.50 -0.23 -2.81
C TYR A 29 3.69 -0.62 -1.98
N GLN A 30 4.65 0.27 -1.91
CA GLN A 30 5.81 0.05 -1.04
C GLN A 30 6.03 1.31 -0.22
N CYS A 31 6.20 1.12 1.06
CA CYS A 31 6.45 2.23 1.96
C CYS A 31 7.86 2.77 1.74
N LYS A 32 7.98 4.08 1.75
CA LYS A 32 9.28 4.72 1.58
C LYS A 32 10.04 4.79 2.88
N GLU A 33 9.35 4.54 3.98
CA GLU A 33 9.98 4.63 5.29
C GLU A 33 10.56 3.29 5.72
N CYS A 34 9.72 2.28 5.77
CA CYS A 34 10.15 0.97 6.22
C CYS A 34 10.37 -0.01 5.08
N LYS A 35 10.09 0.41 3.84
CA LYS A 35 10.31 -0.40 2.66
C LYS A 35 9.42 -1.64 2.62
N ARG A 36 8.29 -1.56 3.25
CA ARG A 36 7.40 -2.70 3.29
C ARG A 36 6.47 -2.68 2.08
N GLN A 37 6.32 -3.83 1.47
CA GLN A 37 5.42 -3.98 0.32
C GLN A 37 4.10 -4.53 0.79
N PHE A 38 3.03 -3.98 0.26
CA PHE A 38 1.69 -4.42 0.65
C PHE A 38 0.71 -4.04 -0.44
N ALA A 39 -0.45 -4.67 -0.40
CA ALA A 39 -1.51 -4.38 -1.35
C ALA A 39 -2.77 -4.11 -0.54
N PRO A 40 -3.09 -2.84 -0.33
CA PRO A 40 -4.20 -2.50 0.56
C PRO A 40 -5.54 -3.07 0.11
N GLU A 41 -5.71 -3.29 -1.17
CA GLU A 41 -6.98 -3.80 -1.66
C GLU A 41 -7.19 -5.26 -1.31
N THR A 42 -6.12 -5.96 -0.92
CA THR A 42 -6.24 -7.35 -0.55
C THR A 42 -6.19 -7.55 0.95
N LEU A 43 -6.07 -6.48 1.69
CA LEU A 43 -6.04 -6.58 3.13
C LEU A 43 -7.46 -6.76 3.66
N GLU A 44 -7.56 -7.56 4.67
CA GLU A 44 -8.87 -7.81 5.25
C GLU A 44 -8.95 -7.30 6.61
#